data_2e453afdc3de8a722b9eb21b823a958a
#
_entry.id   2e453afdc3de8a722b9eb21b823a958a
#
_cell.length_a   1.000
_cell.length_b   1.000
_cell.length_c   1.000
_cell.angle_alpha   90.00
_cell.angle_beta   90.00
_cell.angle_gamma   90.00
#
_symmetry.space_group_name_H-M   'P 1'
#
loop_
_entity.id
_entity.type
_entity.pdbx_description
1 polymer ?
#
loop_
_entity_poly.entity_id
_entity_poly.type
_entity_poly.pdbx_seq_one_letter_code
_entity_poly.pdbx_strand_id
1 'polypeptide(L)'
;MNTLNRRDFPGAQYPERIIQFGEGNFLRAFVDWQIDLLNEHTDLNAGVVIVRPIQSDFPPSLNTQDGLYTTIIRGLNEQGEEVSEARLIRSVNREISVYDDYDAFLKLAHSPDMRFVFSNTTEAGISYHAGDKFDDAPAVSYPAKLTRLLFERFSHFNGAPDNGWVIIPCELIDYNGDALRELVLRYAQEWALPAAFIQWLNEANHFCSTLVDRIVTGYPRDEVGTLEAELGYHDGFLDTAEHFYLFVIQGPASLAGELRLDKYPLNVLIVDDIKPYKERKVAILNGAHTALVPVAYQAGLDTVGEAMNDEDVCAFVENAIYEEIIPVLDLPRDELESFASAVTGRFRNPYIRHQLLSIALNGMTKYRTRILPQLLAGQKSSGQLPARLTFALAALIAFYRAERNGENYPVQDDAFWLERYQQLWAQHRDNQIATRELVHAVLSVEAHWEQDLTKVDGLVDQVTRDLDAILLKGMRAAVKPLC
;
A
#
# COMPACT_ATOMS: atom_id res chain seq x y z
N MET A 1 11.63 -30.19 -16.21
CA MET A 1 11.86 -28.85 -16.73
C MET A 1 13.20 -28.34 -16.19
N ASN A 2 13.93 -27.55 -16.96
CA ASN A 2 15.18 -26.94 -16.48
C ASN A 2 14.83 -25.75 -15.57
N THR A 3 15.67 -25.52 -14.58
CA THR A 3 15.58 -24.30 -13.75
C THR A 3 16.01 -23.10 -14.58
N LEU A 4 15.31 -22.00 -14.41
CA LEU A 4 15.57 -20.72 -15.09
C LEU A 4 17.00 -20.23 -14.80
N ASN A 5 17.74 -19.88 -15.85
CA ASN A 5 19.11 -19.35 -15.77
C ASN A 5 19.48 -18.57 -17.04
N ARG A 6 20.51 -17.71 -17.00
CA ARG A 6 20.88 -16.85 -18.13
C ARG A 6 21.55 -17.59 -19.30
N ARG A 7 22.11 -18.77 -19.07
CA ARG A 7 22.70 -19.58 -20.16
C ARG A 7 21.62 -20.12 -21.09
N ASP A 8 20.53 -20.64 -20.51
CA ASP A 8 19.43 -21.27 -21.26
C ASP A 8 18.41 -20.20 -21.73
N PHE A 9 18.34 -19.07 -21.04
CA PHE A 9 17.50 -17.90 -21.36
C PHE A 9 18.34 -16.65 -21.56
N PRO A 10 19.17 -16.57 -22.60
CA PRO A 10 20.06 -15.44 -22.86
C PRO A 10 19.25 -14.14 -23.11
N GLY A 11 19.86 -13.02 -22.85
CA GLY A 11 19.26 -11.69 -23.06
C GLY A 11 20.12 -10.57 -22.50
N ALA A 12 19.59 -9.36 -22.52
CA ALA A 12 20.31 -8.18 -22.07
C ALA A 12 20.74 -8.29 -20.60
N GLN A 13 21.91 -7.75 -20.32
CA GLN A 13 22.45 -7.53 -18.98
C GLN A 13 22.83 -6.07 -18.88
N TYR A 14 22.39 -5.42 -17.82
CA TYR A 14 22.49 -3.97 -17.68
C TYR A 14 23.57 -3.59 -16.67
N PRO A 15 24.24 -2.44 -16.79
CA PRO A 15 25.16 -1.93 -15.78
C PRO A 15 24.41 -1.68 -14.46
N GLU A 16 25.05 -1.96 -13.34
CA GLU A 16 24.46 -1.78 -12.01
C GLU A 16 24.30 -0.31 -11.67
N ARG A 17 23.07 0.17 -11.62
CA ARG A 17 22.72 1.57 -11.34
C ARG A 17 21.72 1.71 -10.19
N ILE A 18 21.19 0.59 -9.71
CA ILE A 18 20.13 0.54 -8.71
C ILE A 18 20.53 -0.40 -7.58
N ILE A 19 20.47 0.08 -6.34
CA ILE A 19 20.51 -0.72 -5.12
C ILE A 19 19.08 -0.89 -4.63
N GLN A 20 18.70 -2.12 -4.32
CA GLN A 20 17.38 -2.43 -3.79
C GLN A 20 17.49 -3.15 -2.45
N PHE A 21 17.07 -2.50 -1.37
CA PHE A 21 16.97 -3.14 -0.06
C PHE A 21 15.64 -3.88 0.06
N GLY A 22 15.71 -5.19 0.06
CA GLY A 22 14.59 -6.12 0.15
C GLY A 22 14.45 -6.99 -1.09
N GLU A 23 14.37 -8.30 -0.85
CA GLU A 23 14.23 -9.37 -1.85
C GLU A 23 12.77 -9.82 -2.04
N GLY A 24 11.84 -9.17 -1.34
CA GLY A 24 10.44 -9.58 -1.26
C GLY A 24 9.67 -9.45 -2.58
N ASN A 25 8.54 -10.15 -2.64
CA ASN A 25 7.66 -10.20 -3.82
C ASN A 25 7.22 -8.79 -4.28
N PHE A 26 6.96 -7.87 -3.34
CA PHE A 26 6.44 -6.56 -3.71
C PHE A 26 7.40 -5.79 -4.64
N LEU A 27 8.67 -5.61 -4.26
CA LEU A 27 9.63 -4.87 -5.11
C LEU A 27 9.88 -5.60 -6.43
N ARG A 28 9.92 -6.93 -6.42
CA ARG A 28 10.13 -7.74 -7.63
C ARG A 28 9.00 -7.58 -8.64
N ALA A 29 7.75 -7.58 -8.20
CA ALA A 29 6.59 -7.38 -9.07
C ALA A 29 6.17 -5.90 -9.22
N PHE A 30 6.91 -4.96 -8.64
CA PHE A 30 6.60 -3.53 -8.71
C PHE A 30 7.77 -2.73 -9.30
N VAL A 31 8.87 -2.54 -8.57
CA VAL A 31 10.01 -1.75 -9.03
C VAL A 31 10.77 -2.47 -10.13
N ASP A 32 11.20 -3.71 -9.90
CA ASP A 32 12.02 -4.45 -10.87
C ASP A 32 11.28 -4.69 -12.18
N TRP A 33 9.97 -4.94 -12.11
CA TRP A 33 9.09 -5.06 -13.28
C TRP A 33 9.03 -3.76 -14.08
N GLN A 34 8.92 -2.58 -13.42
CA GLN A 34 8.91 -1.27 -14.09
C GLN A 34 10.27 -0.97 -14.72
N ILE A 35 11.37 -1.23 -14.01
CA ILE A 35 12.73 -1.04 -14.53
C ILE A 35 12.96 -1.95 -15.74
N ASP A 36 12.46 -3.18 -15.71
CA ASP A 36 12.59 -4.11 -16.84
C ASP A 36 11.85 -3.60 -18.08
N LEU A 37 10.64 -3.05 -17.93
CA LEU A 37 9.91 -2.39 -19.00
C LEU A 37 10.65 -1.18 -19.57
N LEU A 38 11.16 -0.31 -18.69
CA LEU A 38 11.92 0.88 -19.10
C LEU A 38 13.22 0.52 -19.80
N ASN A 39 13.91 -0.52 -19.36
CA ASN A 39 15.11 -1.03 -20.03
C ASN A 39 14.82 -1.56 -21.43
N GLU A 40 13.67 -2.23 -21.63
CA GLU A 40 13.30 -2.76 -22.94
C GLU A 40 12.88 -1.66 -23.92
N HIS A 41 12.15 -0.66 -23.44
CA HIS A 41 11.52 0.35 -24.29
C HIS A 41 12.28 1.68 -24.37
N THR A 42 13.34 1.85 -23.57
CA THR A 42 14.10 3.10 -23.50
C THR A 42 15.61 2.84 -23.40
N ASP A 43 16.38 3.92 -23.30
CA ASP A 43 17.82 3.89 -23.02
C ASP A 43 18.14 4.02 -21.52
N LEU A 44 17.24 3.59 -20.62
CA LEU A 44 17.50 3.65 -19.17
C LEU A 44 18.75 2.86 -18.80
N ASN A 45 18.87 1.65 -19.31
CA ASN A 45 20.05 0.79 -19.19
C ASN A 45 20.50 0.65 -17.71
N ALA A 46 19.61 0.21 -16.84
CA ALA A 46 19.83 0.13 -15.40
C ALA A 46 19.61 -1.28 -14.87
N GLY A 47 20.68 -1.89 -14.33
CA GLY A 47 20.63 -3.16 -13.60
C GLY A 47 20.44 -2.93 -12.10
N VAL A 48 19.74 -3.86 -11.47
CA VAL A 48 19.41 -3.86 -10.04
C VAL A 48 20.30 -4.83 -9.30
N VAL A 49 20.89 -4.38 -8.18
CA VAL A 49 21.50 -5.23 -7.17
C VAL A 49 20.56 -5.29 -5.98
N ILE A 50 20.01 -6.46 -5.71
CA ILE A 50 19.20 -6.69 -4.51
C ILE A 50 20.14 -6.86 -3.31
N VAL A 51 19.85 -6.15 -2.24
CA VAL A 51 20.53 -6.26 -0.95
C VAL A 51 19.56 -6.85 0.06
N ARG A 52 19.86 -8.04 0.55
CA ARG A 52 19.11 -8.70 1.61
C ARG A 52 19.47 -8.06 2.95
N PRO A 53 18.54 -7.33 3.60
CA PRO A 53 18.85 -6.49 4.75
C PRO A 53 18.80 -7.23 6.10
N ILE A 54 18.26 -8.45 6.12
CA ILE A 54 18.10 -9.28 7.34
C ILE A 54 18.86 -10.59 7.20
N GLN A 55 19.25 -11.17 8.33
CA GLN A 55 19.85 -12.50 8.35
C GLN A 55 18.76 -13.56 8.24
N SER A 56 18.68 -14.20 7.09
CA SER A 56 17.70 -15.23 6.80
C SER A 56 18.19 -16.13 5.66
N ASP A 57 18.05 -17.42 5.83
CA ASP A 57 18.34 -18.41 4.77
C ASP A 57 17.14 -18.66 3.87
N PHE A 58 16.01 -18.04 4.16
CA PHE A 58 14.78 -18.19 3.40
C PHE A 58 14.19 -16.82 3.02
N PRO A 59 13.75 -16.65 1.77
CA PRO A 59 13.85 -17.57 0.63
C PRO A 59 15.30 -17.80 0.18
N PRO A 60 15.56 -18.83 -0.65
CA PRO A 60 16.88 -19.01 -1.27
C PRO A 60 17.29 -17.75 -2.06
N SER A 61 18.58 -17.59 -2.33
CA SER A 61 19.05 -16.45 -3.11
C SER A 61 18.60 -16.52 -4.57
N LEU A 62 18.19 -15.38 -5.12
CA LEU A 62 17.86 -15.21 -6.53
C LEU A 62 19.07 -15.47 -7.46
N ASN A 63 20.29 -15.48 -6.91
CA ASN A 63 21.50 -15.87 -7.63
C ASN A 63 21.44 -17.32 -8.15
N THR A 64 20.61 -18.18 -7.56
CA THR A 64 20.38 -19.54 -8.06
C THR A 64 19.74 -19.59 -9.44
N GLN A 65 19.15 -18.48 -9.87
CA GLN A 65 18.54 -18.28 -11.19
C GLN A 65 19.22 -17.12 -11.96
N ASP A 66 20.47 -16.78 -11.61
CA ASP A 66 21.22 -15.67 -12.23
C ASP A 66 20.49 -14.32 -12.21
N GLY A 67 19.67 -14.06 -11.20
CA GLY A 67 18.84 -12.88 -11.07
C GLY A 67 17.54 -12.90 -11.89
N LEU A 68 17.27 -13.94 -12.67
CA LEU A 68 16.07 -14.09 -13.49
C LEU A 68 14.89 -14.61 -12.66
N TYR A 69 13.70 -14.13 -12.96
CA TYR A 69 12.42 -14.66 -12.49
C TYR A 69 11.28 -14.17 -13.37
N THR A 70 10.13 -14.80 -13.25
CA THR A 70 8.93 -14.44 -14.02
C THR A 70 7.92 -13.74 -13.13
N THR A 71 7.41 -12.60 -13.60
CA THR A 71 6.24 -11.96 -13.01
C THR A 71 5.02 -12.17 -13.91
N ILE A 72 3.92 -12.64 -13.34
CA ILE A 72 2.64 -12.78 -14.03
C ILE A 72 1.72 -11.67 -13.55
N ILE A 73 1.37 -10.78 -14.48
CA ILE A 73 0.45 -9.68 -14.26
C ILE A 73 -0.93 -10.11 -14.74
N ARG A 74 -1.92 -10.11 -13.84
CA ARG A 74 -3.26 -10.59 -14.17
C ARG A 74 -4.36 -9.80 -13.45
N GLY A 75 -5.50 -9.67 -14.12
CA GLY A 75 -6.65 -8.92 -13.64
C GLY A 75 -7.54 -8.45 -14.76
N LEU A 76 -8.22 -7.34 -14.55
CA LEU A 76 -9.02 -6.68 -15.56
C LEU A 76 -8.23 -5.48 -16.11
N ASN A 77 -8.21 -5.33 -17.44
CA ASN A 77 -7.70 -4.13 -18.09
C ASN A 77 -8.74 -2.98 -18.00
N GLU A 78 -8.40 -1.82 -18.57
CA GLU A 78 -9.29 -0.64 -18.58
C GLU A 78 -10.62 -0.90 -19.31
N GLN A 79 -10.68 -1.87 -20.20
CA GLN A 79 -11.87 -2.29 -20.94
C GLN A 79 -12.70 -3.34 -20.17
N GLY A 80 -12.24 -3.78 -18.99
CA GLY A 80 -12.88 -4.81 -18.19
C GLY A 80 -12.65 -6.24 -18.70
N GLU A 81 -11.68 -6.44 -19.60
CA GLU A 81 -11.30 -7.74 -20.11
C GLU A 81 -10.27 -8.41 -19.20
N GLU A 82 -10.39 -9.72 -19.01
CA GLU A 82 -9.39 -10.49 -18.27
C GLU A 82 -8.07 -10.54 -19.03
N VAL A 83 -6.98 -10.18 -18.34
CA VAL A 83 -5.62 -10.26 -18.86
C VAL A 83 -4.76 -11.11 -17.94
N SER A 84 -3.82 -11.86 -18.54
CA SER A 84 -2.79 -12.62 -17.84
C SER A 84 -1.53 -12.61 -18.69
N GLU A 85 -0.53 -11.87 -18.26
CA GLU A 85 0.71 -11.65 -19.01
C GLU A 85 1.90 -12.09 -18.19
N ALA A 86 2.65 -13.05 -18.70
CA ALA A 86 3.91 -13.50 -18.10
C ALA A 86 5.08 -12.68 -18.68
N ARG A 87 5.92 -12.13 -17.80
CA ARG A 87 7.13 -11.41 -18.18
C ARG A 87 8.34 -11.97 -17.47
N LEU A 88 9.34 -12.39 -18.25
CA LEU A 88 10.64 -12.78 -17.71
C LEU A 88 11.44 -11.52 -17.35
N ILE A 89 11.66 -11.30 -16.07
CA ILE A 89 12.38 -10.14 -15.54
C ILE A 89 13.89 -10.35 -15.67
N ARG A 90 14.57 -9.39 -16.29
CA ARG A 90 16.00 -9.37 -16.57
C ARG A 90 16.74 -8.20 -15.91
N SER A 91 16.00 -7.26 -15.31
CA SER A 91 16.53 -6.06 -14.68
C SER A 91 17.42 -6.35 -13.47
N VAL A 92 17.22 -7.48 -12.80
CA VAL A 92 18.02 -7.88 -11.63
C VAL A 92 19.29 -8.60 -12.09
N ASN A 93 20.43 -8.08 -11.68
CA ASN A 93 21.73 -8.70 -11.99
C ASN A 93 22.13 -9.76 -10.98
N ARG A 94 21.99 -9.45 -9.70
CA ARG A 94 22.42 -10.31 -8.58
C ARG A 94 21.81 -9.86 -7.25
N GLU A 95 21.96 -10.72 -6.26
CA GLU A 95 21.60 -10.48 -4.86
C GLU A 95 22.85 -10.55 -3.98
N ILE A 96 22.91 -9.69 -2.96
CA ILE A 96 23.94 -9.68 -1.91
C ILE A 96 23.25 -9.80 -0.56
N SER A 97 23.75 -10.72 0.29
CA SER A 97 23.40 -10.71 1.71
C SER A 97 24.40 -9.84 2.46
N VAL A 98 23.91 -8.83 3.17
CA VAL A 98 24.77 -7.93 3.97
C VAL A 98 25.51 -8.68 5.08
N TYR A 99 24.94 -9.77 5.57
CA TYR A 99 25.50 -10.58 6.64
C TYR A 99 26.55 -11.59 6.15
N ASP A 100 26.45 -12.01 4.89
CA ASP A 100 27.39 -12.99 4.32
C ASP A 100 28.58 -12.33 3.63
N ASP A 101 28.38 -11.15 3.02
CA ASP A 101 29.43 -10.41 2.32
C ASP A 101 29.28 -8.90 2.52
N TYR A 102 29.69 -8.44 3.69
CA TYR A 102 29.63 -7.03 4.05
C TYR A 102 30.55 -6.15 3.17
N ASP A 103 31.70 -6.68 2.75
CA ASP A 103 32.61 -5.96 1.86
C ASP A 103 32.01 -5.74 0.47
N ALA A 104 31.32 -6.74 -0.08
CA ALA A 104 30.60 -6.58 -1.36
C ALA A 104 29.48 -5.56 -1.24
N PHE A 105 28.77 -5.51 -0.11
CA PHE A 105 27.78 -4.49 0.18
C PHE A 105 28.38 -3.08 0.17
N LEU A 106 29.47 -2.83 0.90
CA LEU A 106 30.11 -1.52 0.95
C LEU A 106 30.67 -1.11 -0.42
N LYS A 107 31.17 -2.05 -1.23
CA LYS A 107 31.69 -1.77 -2.58
C LYS A 107 30.62 -1.26 -3.56
N LEU A 108 29.34 -1.47 -3.29
CA LEU A 108 28.25 -0.85 -4.08
C LEU A 108 28.36 0.68 -4.07
N ALA A 109 28.84 1.26 -2.97
CA ALA A 109 29.06 2.70 -2.85
C ALA A 109 30.18 3.26 -3.73
N HIS A 110 31.08 2.41 -4.24
CA HIS A 110 32.23 2.82 -5.03
C HIS A 110 31.93 2.95 -6.54
N SER A 111 30.81 2.43 -7.02
CA SER A 111 30.44 2.53 -8.43
C SER A 111 29.94 3.93 -8.78
N PRO A 112 30.57 4.62 -9.73
CA PRO A 112 30.10 5.93 -10.17
C PRO A 112 28.73 5.87 -10.88
N ASP A 113 28.38 4.72 -11.45
CA ASP A 113 27.14 4.52 -12.19
C ASP A 113 25.92 4.28 -11.26
N MET A 114 26.17 3.92 -10.00
CA MET A 114 25.13 3.69 -9.01
C MET A 114 24.41 5.01 -8.68
N ARG A 115 23.10 5.06 -8.92
CA ARG A 115 22.32 6.31 -8.83
C ARG A 115 21.09 6.21 -7.95
N PHE A 116 20.38 5.08 -7.97
CA PHE A 116 19.10 4.94 -7.30
C PHE A 116 19.17 3.92 -6.16
N VAL A 117 18.45 4.21 -5.08
CA VAL A 117 18.28 3.31 -3.95
C VAL A 117 16.79 3.14 -3.70
N PHE A 118 16.25 1.95 -3.93
CA PHE A 118 14.90 1.56 -3.55
C PHE A 118 14.91 0.71 -2.30
N SER A 119 13.83 0.73 -1.53
CA SER A 119 13.69 -0.13 -0.37
C SER A 119 12.23 -0.53 -0.13
N ASN A 120 12.04 -1.72 0.41
CA ASN A 120 10.82 -2.15 1.09
C ASN A 120 11.22 -3.18 2.15
N THR A 121 11.56 -2.66 3.32
CA THR A 121 12.06 -3.42 4.47
C THR A 121 10.95 -3.70 5.50
N THR A 122 9.69 -3.67 5.07
CA THR A 122 8.45 -3.67 5.85
C THR A 122 8.18 -2.35 6.60
N GLU A 123 6.97 -2.20 7.13
CA GLU A 123 6.59 -1.02 7.93
C GLU A 123 7.49 -0.81 9.16
N ALA A 124 8.05 -1.89 9.71
CA ALA A 124 8.97 -1.84 10.85
C ALA A 124 10.43 -1.55 10.45
N GLY A 125 10.75 -1.57 9.15
CA GLY A 125 12.13 -1.45 8.68
C GLY A 125 12.72 -0.05 8.80
N ILE A 126 11.91 1.00 8.59
CA ILE A 126 12.33 2.39 8.82
C ILE A 126 12.12 2.72 10.30
N SER A 127 13.02 2.23 11.12
CA SER A 127 12.99 2.41 12.58
C SER A 127 14.38 2.65 13.15
N TYR A 128 14.42 3.35 14.29
CA TYR A 128 15.65 3.59 15.01
C TYR A 128 15.99 2.43 15.95
N HIS A 129 17.26 2.02 15.96
CA HIS A 129 17.80 1.05 16.90
C HIS A 129 18.98 1.63 17.68
N ALA A 130 18.81 1.84 18.98
CA ALA A 130 19.79 2.51 19.82
C ALA A 130 21.13 1.78 19.98
N GLY A 131 21.18 0.49 19.63
CA GLY A 131 22.40 -0.33 19.72
C GLY A 131 23.31 -0.23 18.51
N ASP A 132 22.85 0.33 17.39
CA ASP A 132 23.60 0.38 16.14
C ASP A 132 24.81 1.32 16.24
N LYS A 133 26.00 0.81 15.89
CA LYS A 133 27.26 1.53 15.89
C LYS A 133 27.83 1.64 14.49
N PHE A 134 28.66 2.66 14.28
CA PHE A 134 29.33 2.89 12.99
C PHE A 134 30.18 1.69 12.54
N ASP A 135 30.88 1.03 13.46
CA ASP A 135 31.78 -0.09 13.16
C ASP A 135 31.07 -1.46 13.08
N ASP A 136 29.76 -1.51 13.26
CA ASP A 136 29.01 -2.75 13.10
C ASP A 136 29.06 -3.23 11.64
N ALA A 137 29.24 -4.51 11.44
CA ALA A 137 29.40 -5.11 10.13
C ALA A 137 28.48 -6.33 9.93
N PRO A 138 27.18 -6.14 9.72
CA PRO A 138 26.42 -4.86 9.59
C PRO A 138 25.79 -4.38 10.90
N ALA A 139 25.34 -3.11 10.92
CA ALA A 139 24.37 -2.63 11.88
C ALA A 139 23.03 -3.39 11.77
N VAL A 140 22.17 -3.33 12.80
CA VAL A 140 20.90 -4.08 12.81
C VAL A 140 19.84 -3.42 11.96
N SER A 141 19.61 -2.11 12.13
CA SER A 141 18.53 -1.40 11.41
C SER A 141 18.89 -1.06 9.96
N TYR A 142 17.88 -1.00 9.10
CA TYR A 142 18.04 -0.57 7.71
C TYR A 142 18.56 0.87 7.60
N PRO A 143 18.02 1.87 8.34
CA PRO A 143 18.53 3.23 8.26
C PRO A 143 20.02 3.35 8.66
N ALA A 144 20.48 2.57 9.63
CA ALA A 144 21.89 2.53 10.01
C ALA A 144 22.77 1.91 8.90
N LYS A 145 22.33 0.80 8.27
CA LYS A 145 23.01 0.22 7.11
C LYS A 145 23.13 1.22 5.96
N LEU A 146 22.04 1.93 5.67
CA LEU A 146 22.03 2.96 4.63
C LEU A 146 22.96 4.12 4.98
N THR A 147 22.96 4.59 6.23
CA THR A 147 23.86 5.65 6.67
C THR A 147 25.32 5.26 6.49
N ARG A 148 25.68 4.02 6.86
CA ARG A 148 27.05 3.50 6.66
C ARG A 148 27.42 3.43 5.18
N LEU A 149 26.52 3.02 4.33
CA LEU A 149 26.72 2.93 2.87
C LEU A 149 26.87 4.33 2.24
N LEU A 150 26.05 5.28 2.66
CA LEU A 150 26.13 6.68 2.21
C LEU A 150 27.47 7.33 2.66
N PHE A 151 27.94 7.04 3.87
CA PHE A 151 29.23 7.54 4.34
C PHE A 151 30.40 6.91 3.56
N GLU A 152 30.31 5.64 3.19
CA GLU A 152 31.29 4.99 2.33
C GLU A 152 31.38 5.68 0.96
N ARG A 153 30.21 6.02 0.37
CA ARG A 153 30.16 6.74 -0.91
C ARG A 153 30.74 8.15 -0.81
N PHE A 154 30.35 8.90 0.23
CA PHE A 154 30.90 10.21 0.51
C PHE A 154 32.43 10.18 0.62
N SER A 155 32.95 9.21 1.37
CA SER A 155 34.40 9.06 1.58
C SER A 155 35.13 8.67 0.29
N HIS A 156 34.58 7.73 -0.48
CA HIS A 156 35.17 7.25 -1.71
C HIS A 156 35.29 8.35 -2.79
N PHE A 157 34.25 9.18 -2.93
CA PHE A 157 34.19 10.27 -3.90
C PHE A 157 34.57 11.65 -3.33
N ASN A 158 35.12 11.70 -2.12
CA ASN A 158 35.53 12.95 -1.44
C ASN A 158 34.41 14.01 -1.37
N GLY A 159 33.17 13.57 -1.17
CA GLY A 159 32.01 14.45 -1.05
C GLY A 159 31.58 15.14 -2.35
N ALA A 160 31.96 14.61 -3.51
CA ALA A 160 31.55 15.17 -4.79
C ALA A 160 30.02 15.22 -4.93
N PRO A 161 29.42 16.39 -5.24
CA PRO A 161 27.97 16.56 -5.31
C PRO A 161 27.30 15.66 -6.37
N ASP A 162 27.97 15.44 -7.50
CA ASP A 162 27.43 14.64 -8.61
C ASP A 162 27.30 13.15 -8.28
N ASN A 163 27.88 12.70 -7.17
CA ASN A 163 27.81 11.32 -6.71
C ASN A 163 26.72 11.07 -5.64
N GLY A 164 25.84 12.03 -5.41
CA GLY A 164 24.66 11.84 -4.59
C GLY A 164 23.68 10.82 -5.18
N TRP A 165 22.86 10.23 -4.33
CA TRP A 165 21.85 9.25 -4.72
C TRP A 165 20.43 9.82 -4.66
N VAL A 166 19.53 9.20 -5.44
CA VAL A 166 18.09 9.34 -5.31
C VAL A 166 17.58 8.13 -4.52
N ILE A 167 17.07 8.37 -3.34
CA ILE A 167 16.63 7.36 -2.38
C ILE A 167 15.12 7.35 -2.36
N ILE A 168 14.53 6.22 -2.75
CA ILE A 168 13.11 6.05 -3.06
C ILE A 168 12.55 4.88 -2.24
N PRO A 169 12.26 5.08 -0.94
CA PRO A 169 11.66 4.05 -0.11
C PRO A 169 10.22 3.74 -0.57
N CYS A 170 9.83 2.47 -0.51
CA CYS A 170 8.49 1.97 -0.87
C CYS A 170 7.77 1.34 0.33
N GLU A 171 8.24 1.56 1.54
CA GLU A 171 7.60 1.11 2.77
C GLU A 171 6.25 1.81 2.99
N LEU A 172 5.25 1.08 3.50
CA LEU A 172 3.90 1.61 3.75
C LEU A 172 3.84 2.48 5.01
N ILE A 173 4.64 3.54 5.02
CA ILE A 173 4.71 4.54 6.09
C ILE A 173 4.45 5.92 5.48
N ASP A 174 3.74 6.75 6.22
CA ASP A 174 3.49 8.13 5.81
C ASP A 174 4.80 8.91 5.69
N TYR A 175 5.01 9.57 4.54
CA TYR A 175 6.23 10.35 4.26
C TYR A 175 7.50 9.54 4.52
N ASN A 176 7.54 8.32 3.99
CA ASN A 176 8.61 7.36 4.18
C ASN A 176 10.01 7.90 3.83
N GLY A 177 10.13 8.75 2.81
CA GLY A 177 11.39 9.41 2.47
C GLY A 177 11.88 10.38 3.53
N ASP A 178 10.99 11.20 4.06
CA ASP A 178 11.31 12.14 5.14
C ASP A 178 11.68 11.39 6.43
N ALA A 179 10.91 10.37 6.80
CA ALA A 179 11.17 9.52 7.95
C ALA A 179 12.55 8.83 7.85
N LEU A 180 12.87 8.29 6.68
CA LEU A 180 14.18 7.66 6.45
C LEU A 180 15.32 8.69 6.54
N ARG A 181 15.15 9.87 5.95
CA ARG A 181 16.14 10.96 6.01
C ARG A 181 16.41 11.40 7.46
N GLU A 182 15.37 11.56 8.27
CA GLU A 182 15.52 11.92 9.68
C GLU A 182 16.36 10.90 10.45
N LEU A 183 16.14 9.60 10.22
CA LEU A 183 16.91 8.55 10.87
C LEU A 183 18.37 8.49 10.38
N VAL A 184 18.61 8.66 9.08
CA VAL A 184 19.97 8.73 8.52
C VAL A 184 20.74 9.91 9.13
N LEU A 185 20.12 11.09 9.21
CA LEU A 185 20.74 12.27 9.84
C LEU A 185 20.99 12.05 11.34
N ARG A 186 20.07 11.38 12.03
CA ARG A 186 20.23 11.03 13.44
C ARG A 186 21.44 10.12 13.66
N TYR A 187 21.59 9.05 12.89
CA TYR A 187 22.76 8.18 12.97
C TYR A 187 24.05 8.92 12.62
N ALA A 188 24.04 9.78 11.61
CA ALA A 188 25.21 10.60 11.26
C ALA A 188 25.67 11.50 12.42
N GLN A 189 24.73 12.07 13.16
CA GLN A 189 25.01 12.90 14.35
C GLN A 189 25.47 12.06 15.55
N GLU A 190 24.79 10.97 15.85
CA GLU A 190 25.12 10.09 16.98
C GLU A 190 26.48 9.42 16.80
N TRP A 191 26.84 9.07 15.58
CA TRP A 191 28.15 8.52 15.23
C TRP A 191 29.23 9.60 15.08
N ALA A 192 28.90 10.86 15.35
CA ALA A 192 29.81 12.02 15.22
C ALA A 192 30.52 12.09 13.86
N LEU A 193 29.79 11.77 12.76
CA LEU A 193 30.33 11.85 11.43
C LEU A 193 30.60 13.31 11.01
N PRO A 194 31.54 13.56 10.07
CA PRO A 194 31.95 14.92 9.71
C PRO A 194 30.78 15.82 9.27
N ALA A 195 30.81 17.09 9.66
CA ALA A 195 29.81 18.07 9.25
C ALA A 195 29.68 18.17 7.71
N ALA A 196 30.79 17.99 7.00
CA ALA A 196 30.80 17.95 5.52
C ALA A 196 29.96 16.77 4.96
N PHE A 197 29.91 15.64 5.65
CA PHE A 197 29.04 14.52 5.30
C PHE A 197 27.56 14.88 5.49
N ILE A 198 27.22 15.49 6.63
CA ILE A 198 25.84 15.93 6.90
C ILE A 198 25.39 16.98 5.86
N GLN A 199 26.27 17.89 5.48
CA GLN A 199 26.00 18.84 4.39
C GLN A 199 25.76 18.11 3.06
N TRP A 200 26.64 17.18 2.70
CA TRP A 200 26.50 16.38 1.47
C TRP A 200 25.22 15.52 1.47
N LEU A 201 24.82 14.95 2.61
CA LEU A 201 23.53 14.26 2.73
C LEU A 201 22.36 15.14 2.35
N ASN A 202 22.37 16.41 2.77
CA ASN A 202 21.29 17.34 2.55
C ASN A 202 21.27 17.96 1.15
N GLU A 203 22.44 18.15 0.53
CA GLU A 203 22.58 18.93 -0.70
C GLU A 203 22.74 18.05 -1.95
N ALA A 204 23.37 16.88 -1.83
CA ALA A 204 23.70 16.02 -2.96
C ALA A 204 22.70 14.84 -3.13
N ASN A 205 21.96 14.48 -2.09
CA ASN A 205 21.05 13.35 -2.12
C ASN A 205 19.59 13.80 -2.08
N HIS A 206 18.71 13.03 -2.71
CA HIS A 206 17.27 13.23 -2.67
C HIS A 206 16.61 12.07 -1.96
N PHE A 207 15.94 12.33 -0.84
CA PHE A 207 15.07 11.38 -0.15
C PHE A 207 13.64 11.65 -0.59
N CYS A 208 13.07 10.74 -1.38
CA CYS A 208 11.77 10.91 -2.01
C CYS A 208 10.71 10.16 -1.23
N SER A 209 9.71 10.87 -0.70
CA SER A 209 8.55 10.21 -0.12
C SER A 209 7.67 9.63 -1.22
N THR A 210 7.12 8.43 -1.01
CA THR A 210 6.38 7.70 -2.04
C THR A 210 5.00 7.25 -1.59
N LEU A 211 4.13 7.05 -2.57
CA LEU A 211 2.90 6.30 -2.45
C LEU A 211 2.94 5.16 -3.46
N VAL A 212 2.93 3.93 -2.97
CA VAL A 212 2.90 2.72 -3.79
C VAL A 212 1.53 2.07 -3.70
N ASP A 213 1.03 1.55 -4.82
CA ASP A 213 -0.26 0.88 -4.88
C ASP A 213 -0.26 -0.20 -5.96
N ARG A 214 -0.13 -1.44 -5.55
CA ARG A 214 -0.31 -2.66 -6.32
C ARG A 214 -0.54 -3.81 -5.37
N ILE A 215 -1.53 -4.65 -5.65
CA ILE A 215 -1.66 -5.93 -4.94
C ILE A 215 -0.72 -6.93 -5.58
N VAL A 216 0.26 -7.39 -4.80
CA VAL A 216 1.18 -8.46 -5.17
C VAL A 216 0.81 -9.69 -4.34
N THR A 217 0.33 -10.73 -5.01
CA THR A 217 -0.13 -11.97 -4.38
C THR A 217 1.03 -12.94 -4.12
N GLY A 218 2.18 -12.69 -4.72
CA GLY A 218 3.39 -13.43 -4.49
C GLY A 218 3.44 -14.77 -5.22
N TYR A 219 4.19 -15.72 -4.67
CA TYR A 219 4.39 -17.03 -5.27
C TYR A 219 3.09 -17.85 -5.31
N PRO A 220 2.62 -18.28 -6.49
CA PRO A 220 1.31 -18.91 -6.69
C PRO A 220 1.32 -20.40 -6.35
N ARG A 221 1.42 -20.77 -5.08
CA ARG A 221 1.64 -22.16 -4.60
C ARG A 221 0.68 -23.19 -5.19
N ASP A 222 -0.59 -22.81 -5.32
CA ASP A 222 -1.66 -23.71 -5.76
C ASP A 222 -1.71 -23.88 -7.28
N GLU A 223 -1.09 -22.97 -8.04
CA GLU A 223 -1.14 -22.92 -9.50
C GLU A 223 0.24 -23.13 -10.15
N VAL A 224 1.32 -23.14 -9.37
CA VAL A 224 2.71 -23.12 -9.88
C VAL A 224 2.97 -24.22 -10.90
N GLY A 225 2.49 -25.44 -10.68
CA GLY A 225 2.69 -26.56 -11.60
C GLY A 225 2.07 -26.33 -12.99
N THR A 226 0.90 -25.70 -13.05
CA THR A 226 0.24 -25.32 -14.31
C THR A 226 1.01 -24.20 -14.99
N LEU A 227 1.37 -23.17 -14.25
CA LEU A 227 2.08 -22.01 -14.78
C LEU A 227 3.48 -22.38 -15.30
N GLU A 228 4.23 -23.20 -14.59
CA GLU A 228 5.52 -23.69 -15.06
C GLU A 228 5.39 -24.57 -16.31
N ALA A 229 4.33 -25.37 -16.41
CA ALA A 229 4.07 -26.17 -17.60
C ALA A 229 3.80 -25.28 -18.83
N GLU A 230 3.09 -24.17 -18.66
CA GLU A 230 2.84 -23.17 -19.71
C GLU A 230 4.12 -22.41 -20.08
N LEU A 231 4.92 -22.04 -19.09
CA LEU A 231 6.19 -21.33 -19.29
C LEU A 231 7.30 -22.21 -19.89
N GLY A 232 7.26 -23.52 -19.64
CA GLY A 232 8.25 -24.49 -20.11
C GLY A 232 9.53 -24.57 -19.28
N TYR A 233 9.60 -23.92 -18.12
CA TYR A 233 10.73 -23.94 -17.19
C TYR A 233 10.27 -23.91 -15.74
N HIS A 234 11.18 -24.27 -14.82
CA HIS A 234 10.98 -24.14 -13.39
C HIS A 234 11.49 -22.79 -12.89
N ASP A 235 10.63 -22.07 -12.16
CA ASP A 235 10.92 -20.77 -11.58
C ASP A 235 10.56 -20.73 -10.08
N GLY A 236 11.57 -20.90 -9.23
CA GLY A 236 11.41 -20.85 -7.77
C GLY A 236 11.04 -19.48 -7.20
N PHE A 237 11.07 -18.43 -8.04
CA PHE A 237 10.78 -17.04 -7.68
C PHE A 237 9.60 -16.47 -8.47
N LEU A 238 8.80 -17.32 -9.12
CA LEU A 238 7.59 -16.91 -9.81
C LEU A 238 6.76 -15.99 -8.92
N ASP A 239 6.35 -14.86 -9.46
CA ASP A 239 5.64 -13.83 -8.70
C ASP A 239 4.36 -13.42 -9.44
N THR A 240 3.30 -13.15 -8.71
CA THR A 240 2.03 -12.74 -9.29
C THR A 240 1.55 -11.42 -8.72
N ALA A 241 1.02 -10.55 -9.57
CA ALA A 241 0.50 -9.25 -9.18
C ALA A 241 -0.72 -8.88 -10.02
N GLU A 242 -1.52 -7.94 -9.50
CA GLU A 242 -2.63 -7.37 -10.24
C GLU A 242 -2.16 -6.51 -11.43
N HIS A 243 -3.07 -6.32 -12.41
CA HIS A 243 -2.79 -5.46 -13.57
C HIS A 243 -2.60 -4.00 -13.18
N PHE A 244 -3.42 -3.49 -12.26
CA PHE A 244 -3.29 -2.12 -11.77
C PHE A 244 -2.00 -1.90 -11.00
N TYR A 245 -1.41 -0.74 -11.19
CA TYR A 245 -0.35 -0.21 -10.32
C TYR A 245 -0.37 1.32 -10.34
N LEU A 246 0.10 1.93 -9.27
CA LEU A 246 0.34 3.36 -9.18
C LEU A 246 1.58 3.60 -8.33
N PHE A 247 2.50 4.40 -8.85
CA PHE A 247 3.68 4.84 -8.12
C PHE A 247 3.75 6.37 -8.13
N VAL A 248 3.55 7.01 -6.98
CA VAL A 248 3.71 8.45 -6.84
C VAL A 248 4.98 8.73 -6.06
N ILE A 249 5.84 9.56 -6.60
CA ILE A 249 7.15 9.91 -6.04
C ILE A 249 7.20 11.42 -5.85
N GLN A 250 7.30 11.87 -4.60
CA GLN A 250 7.57 13.27 -4.28
C GLN A 250 9.07 13.52 -4.42
N GLY A 251 9.46 14.21 -5.47
CA GLY A 251 10.86 14.41 -5.81
C GLY A 251 11.07 15.47 -6.88
N PRO A 252 12.34 15.71 -7.27
CA PRO A 252 12.65 16.69 -8.29
C PRO A 252 12.05 16.30 -9.65
N ALA A 253 11.52 17.27 -10.38
CA ALA A 253 10.93 17.03 -11.70
C ALA A 253 11.90 16.36 -12.71
N SER A 254 13.20 16.60 -12.56
CA SER A 254 14.24 15.95 -13.37
C SER A 254 14.27 14.42 -13.26
N LEU A 255 13.71 13.86 -12.17
CA LEU A 255 13.65 12.42 -11.95
C LEU A 255 12.85 11.69 -13.04
N ALA A 256 11.82 12.32 -13.61
CA ALA A 256 11.07 11.76 -14.73
C ALA A 256 11.98 11.49 -15.95
N GLY A 257 12.88 12.41 -16.28
CA GLY A 257 13.85 12.24 -17.33
C GLY A 257 14.95 11.23 -16.97
N GLU A 258 15.42 11.20 -15.71
CA GLU A 258 16.42 10.21 -15.26
C GLU A 258 15.88 8.77 -15.36
N LEU A 259 14.59 8.56 -15.05
CA LEU A 259 13.90 7.27 -15.14
C LEU A 259 13.32 7.00 -16.54
N ARG A 260 13.49 7.92 -17.52
CA ARG A 260 12.95 7.78 -18.89
C ARG A 260 11.44 7.69 -19.00
N LEU A 261 10.71 8.21 -18.03
CA LEU A 261 9.24 8.22 -18.03
C LEU A 261 8.67 9.14 -19.14
N ASP A 262 9.46 10.08 -19.62
CA ASP A 262 9.20 10.93 -20.78
C ASP A 262 9.23 10.16 -22.11
N LYS A 263 9.93 9.02 -22.16
CA LYS A 263 10.08 8.19 -23.37
C LYS A 263 9.13 7.01 -23.40
N TYR A 264 8.85 6.42 -22.26
CA TYR A 264 7.91 5.33 -22.12
C TYR A 264 7.03 5.59 -20.88
N PRO A 265 5.77 5.99 -21.07
CA PRO A 265 4.90 6.36 -19.99
C PRO A 265 4.48 5.12 -19.19
N LEU A 266 4.76 5.14 -17.91
CA LEU A 266 4.24 4.22 -16.90
C LEU A 266 3.29 4.97 -15.98
N ASN A 267 2.50 4.24 -15.20
CA ASN A 267 1.67 4.87 -14.16
C ASN A 267 2.52 5.27 -12.93
N VAL A 268 3.53 6.09 -13.21
CA VAL A 268 4.49 6.67 -12.26
C VAL A 268 4.38 8.18 -12.35
N LEU A 269 4.07 8.82 -11.23
CA LEU A 269 3.91 10.27 -11.14
C LEU A 269 5.03 10.87 -10.31
N ILE A 270 5.75 11.84 -10.88
CA ILE A 270 6.71 12.67 -10.13
C ILE A 270 5.98 13.95 -9.74
N VAL A 271 5.89 14.22 -8.45
CA VAL A 271 5.07 15.31 -7.90
C VAL A 271 5.85 16.15 -6.89
N ASP A 272 5.42 17.39 -6.69
CA ASP A 272 5.98 18.27 -5.67
C ASP A 272 5.36 17.99 -4.28
N ASP A 273 4.12 17.51 -4.24
CA ASP A 273 3.40 17.17 -3.01
C ASP A 273 2.61 15.88 -3.18
N ILE A 274 2.91 14.89 -2.33
CA ILE A 274 2.26 13.57 -2.34
C ILE A 274 0.89 13.57 -1.63
N LYS A 275 0.62 14.59 -0.82
CA LYS A 275 -0.56 14.64 0.06
C LYS A 275 -1.89 14.45 -0.68
N PRO A 276 -2.19 15.14 -1.79
CA PRO A 276 -3.47 14.98 -2.49
C PRO A 276 -3.68 13.54 -3.00
N TYR A 277 -2.63 12.89 -3.47
CA TYR A 277 -2.68 11.51 -3.98
C TYR A 277 -2.89 10.49 -2.86
N LYS A 278 -2.28 10.74 -1.69
CA LYS A 278 -2.50 9.94 -0.48
C LYS A 278 -3.95 10.08 -0.01
N GLU A 279 -4.47 11.29 0.08
CA GLU A 279 -5.85 11.57 0.46
C GLU A 279 -6.83 10.91 -0.51
N ARG A 280 -6.59 10.99 -1.82
CA ARG A 280 -7.36 10.28 -2.85
C ARG A 280 -7.39 8.77 -2.63
N LYS A 281 -6.22 8.14 -2.42
CA LYS A 281 -6.14 6.69 -2.17
C LYS A 281 -6.89 6.30 -0.91
N VAL A 282 -6.68 7.03 0.19
CA VAL A 282 -7.32 6.75 1.47
C VAL A 282 -8.84 6.91 1.37
N ALA A 283 -9.33 7.96 0.74
CA ALA A 283 -10.76 8.22 0.64
C ALA A 283 -11.46 7.27 -0.35
N ILE A 284 -10.94 7.12 -1.57
CA ILE A 284 -11.60 6.34 -2.63
C ILE A 284 -11.36 4.84 -2.42
N LEU A 285 -10.11 4.37 -2.37
CA LEU A 285 -9.83 2.93 -2.25
C LEU A 285 -10.17 2.41 -0.84
N ASN A 286 -9.54 2.99 0.18
CA ASN A 286 -9.68 2.49 1.54
C ASN A 286 -11.03 2.86 2.14
N GLY A 287 -11.57 4.04 1.81
CA GLY A 287 -12.89 4.49 2.22
C GLY A 287 -13.99 3.62 1.64
N ALA A 288 -13.94 3.32 0.33
CA ALA A 288 -14.91 2.41 -0.31
C ALA A 288 -14.90 1.02 0.33
N HIS A 289 -13.73 0.42 0.57
CA HIS A 289 -13.63 -0.85 1.30
C HIS A 289 -14.28 -0.77 2.69
N THR A 290 -14.02 0.32 3.42
CA THR A 290 -14.53 0.50 4.78
C THR A 290 -16.06 0.68 4.80
N ALA A 291 -16.63 1.35 3.80
CA ALA A 291 -18.08 1.49 3.65
C ALA A 291 -18.74 0.18 3.19
N LEU A 292 -18.10 -0.53 2.24
CA LEU A 292 -18.60 -1.76 1.65
C LEU A 292 -18.73 -2.90 2.67
N VAL A 293 -17.69 -3.13 3.48
CA VAL A 293 -17.56 -4.33 4.31
C VAL A 293 -18.74 -4.57 5.23
N PRO A 294 -19.15 -3.61 6.10
CA PRO A 294 -20.27 -3.86 7.02
C PRO A 294 -21.61 -4.04 6.30
N VAL A 295 -21.80 -3.40 5.14
CA VAL A 295 -23.00 -3.53 4.31
C VAL A 295 -23.03 -4.89 3.62
N ALA A 296 -21.99 -5.21 2.86
CA ALA A 296 -21.92 -6.44 2.09
C ALA A 296 -21.97 -7.69 2.96
N TYR A 297 -21.19 -7.71 4.04
CA TYR A 297 -21.17 -8.88 4.92
C TYR A 297 -22.52 -9.16 5.57
N GLN A 298 -23.19 -8.12 6.08
CA GLN A 298 -24.54 -8.28 6.67
C GLN A 298 -25.63 -8.51 5.60
N ALA A 299 -25.37 -8.19 4.33
CA ALA A 299 -26.22 -8.57 3.21
C ALA A 299 -26.06 -10.04 2.77
N GLY A 300 -25.15 -10.80 3.39
CA GLY A 300 -24.93 -12.22 3.13
C GLY A 300 -23.83 -12.54 2.13
N LEU A 301 -22.94 -11.59 1.85
CA LEU A 301 -21.80 -11.74 0.93
C LEU A 301 -20.52 -11.96 1.73
N ASP A 302 -19.53 -12.64 1.17
CA ASP A 302 -18.31 -13.01 1.88
C ASP A 302 -17.05 -12.37 1.29
N THR A 303 -17.05 -12.01 0.01
CA THR A 303 -15.90 -11.44 -0.67
C THR A 303 -16.22 -10.10 -1.33
N VAL A 304 -15.18 -9.31 -1.58
CA VAL A 304 -15.29 -8.04 -2.32
C VAL A 304 -15.84 -8.28 -3.74
N GLY A 305 -15.38 -9.33 -4.42
CA GLY A 305 -15.86 -9.69 -5.76
C GLY A 305 -17.35 -10.01 -5.77
N GLU A 306 -17.86 -10.80 -4.80
CA GLU A 306 -19.30 -11.06 -4.65
C GLU A 306 -20.07 -9.76 -4.39
N ALA A 307 -19.55 -8.86 -3.58
CA ALA A 307 -20.16 -7.57 -3.29
C ALA A 307 -20.28 -6.68 -4.54
N MET A 308 -19.25 -6.68 -5.38
CA MET A 308 -19.26 -5.90 -6.63
C MET A 308 -20.09 -6.54 -7.76
N ASN A 309 -20.46 -7.82 -7.62
CA ASN A 309 -21.39 -8.51 -8.52
C ASN A 309 -22.85 -8.43 -8.03
N ASP A 310 -23.09 -7.97 -6.81
CA ASP A 310 -24.42 -7.73 -6.26
C ASP A 310 -24.90 -6.33 -6.68
N GLU A 311 -26.03 -6.25 -7.37
CA GLU A 311 -26.55 -5.01 -7.97
C GLU A 311 -26.74 -3.88 -6.95
N ASP A 312 -27.39 -4.17 -5.81
CA ASP A 312 -27.68 -3.18 -4.79
C ASP A 312 -26.40 -2.72 -4.07
N VAL A 313 -25.53 -3.64 -3.67
CA VAL A 313 -24.31 -3.31 -2.93
C VAL A 313 -23.29 -2.60 -3.82
N CYS A 314 -23.15 -3.02 -5.08
CA CYS A 314 -22.31 -2.35 -6.06
C CYS A 314 -22.76 -0.90 -6.29
N ALA A 315 -24.07 -0.69 -6.53
CA ALA A 315 -24.62 0.66 -6.71
C ALA A 315 -24.41 1.55 -5.47
N PHE A 316 -24.62 1.00 -4.28
CA PHE A 316 -24.34 1.71 -3.02
C PHE A 316 -22.91 2.22 -2.94
N VAL A 317 -21.92 1.36 -3.25
CA VAL A 317 -20.49 1.71 -3.16
C VAL A 317 -20.09 2.71 -4.25
N GLU A 318 -20.50 2.46 -5.50
CA GLU A 318 -20.18 3.35 -6.61
C GLU A 318 -20.79 4.74 -6.38
N ASN A 319 -22.04 4.82 -5.99
CA ASN A 319 -22.67 6.10 -5.70
C ASN A 319 -22.05 6.80 -4.48
N ALA A 320 -21.60 6.06 -3.45
CA ALA A 320 -20.84 6.67 -2.35
C ALA A 320 -19.53 7.30 -2.85
N ILE A 321 -18.81 6.63 -3.75
CA ILE A 321 -17.57 7.14 -4.32
C ILE A 321 -17.84 8.39 -5.17
N TYR A 322 -18.73 8.30 -6.16
CA TYR A 322 -18.90 9.35 -7.18
C TYR A 322 -19.69 10.55 -6.69
N GLU A 323 -20.68 10.37 -5.80
CA GLU A 323 -21.58 11.42 -5.35
C GLU A 323 -21.20 12.02 -3.99
N GLU A 324 -20.50 11.28 -3.13
CA GLU A 324 -20.24 11.73 -1.76
C GLU A 324 -18.74 11.87 -1.43
N ILE A 325 -17.85 11.04 -1.98
CA ILE A 325 -16.40 11.09 -1.70
C ILE A 325 -15.70 12.03 -2.69
N ILE A 326 -15.83 11.80 -3.98
CA ILE A 326 -15.13 12.58 -5.02
C ILE A 326 -15.40 14.10 -4.90
N PRO A 327 -16.65 14.57 -4.66
CA PRO A 327 -16.93 16.01 -4.63
C PRO A 327 -16.21 16.81 -3.54
N VAL A 328 -15.63 16.16 -2.55
CA VAL A 328 -14.94 16.81 -1.41
C VAL A 328 -13.42 16.63 -1.42
N LEU A 329 -12.86 15.99 -2.47
CA LEU A 329 -11.42 15.81 -2.62
C LEU A 329 -10.80 16.94 -3.46
N ASP A 330 -9.54 17.27 -3.14
CA ASP A 330 -8.80 18.38 -3.74
C ASP A 330 -7.87 17.91 -4.89
N LEU A 331 -8.48 17.32 -5.92
CA LEU A 331 -7.81 16.97 -7.19
C LEU A 331 -8.80 17.19 -8.36
N PRO A 332 -8.32 17.34 -9.61
CA PRO A 332 -9.18 17.42 -10.77
C PRO A 332 -10.17 16.24 -10.83
N ARG A 333 -11.42 16.55 -11.14
CA ARG A 333 -12.51 15.57 -11.09
C ARG A 333 -12.29 14.40 -12.02
N ASP A 334 -11.76 14.64 -13.21
CA ASP A 334 -11.43 13.62 -14.19
C ASP A 334 -10.35 12.64 -13.69
N GLU A 335 -9.34 13.14 -12.97
CA GLU A 335 -8.32 12.29 -12.32
C GLU A 335 -8.94 11.44 -11.20
N LEU A 336 -9.84 12.01 -10.41
CA LEU A 336 -10.53 11.30 -9.33
C LEU A 336 -11.46 10.21 -9.88
N GLU A 337 -12.22 10.52 -10.93
CA GLU A 337 -13.12 9.56 -11.58
C GLU A 337 -12.34 8.43 -12.28
N SER A 338 -11.22 8.74 -12.92
CA SER A 338 -10.33 7.74 -13.51
C SER A 338 -9.77 6.80 -12.44
N PHE A 339 -9.30 7.34 -11.32
CA PHE A 339 -8.82 6.54 -10.20
C PHE A 339 -9.94 5.68 -9.59
N ALA A 340 -11.14 6.23 -9.43
CA ALA A 340 -12.30 5.49 -8.92
C ALA A 340 -12.70 4.34 -9.83
N SER A 341 -12.69 4.55 -11.15
CA SER A 341 -12.94 3.48 -12.14
C SER A 341 -11.91 2.36 -12.03
N ALA A 342 -10.63 2.71 -11.88
CA ALA A 342 -9.58 1.72 -11.65
C ALA A 342 -9.79 0.94 -10.35
N VAL A 343 -10.18 1.61 -9.25
CA VAL A 343 -10.47 0.98 -7.96
C VAL A 343 -11.65 0.00 -8.06
N THR A 344 -12.75 0.39 -8.69
CA THR A 344 -13.92 -0.50 -8.85
C THR A 344 -13.59 -1.69 -9.76
N GLY A 345 -12.77 -1.50 -10.79
CA GLY A 345 -12.21 -2.59 -11.61
C GLY A 345 -11.37 -3.58 -10.78
N ARG A 346 -10.53 -3.07 -9.89
CA ARG A 346 -9.72 -3.92 -8.96
C ARG A 346 -10.60 -4.73 -8.02
N PHE A 347 -11.69 -4.15 -7.51
CA PHE A 347 -12.64 -4.86 -6.65
C PHE A 347 -13.33 -6.04 -7.37
N ARG A 348 -13.47 -5.95 -8.68
CA ARG A 348 -14.03 -7.01 -9.54
C ARG A 348 -12.99 -8.02 -10.02
N ASN A 349 -11.70 -7.88 -9.66
CA ASN A 349 -10.63 -8.75 -10.14
C ASN A 349 -10.87 -10.23 -9.72
N PRO A 350 -11.10 -11.16 -10.68
CA PRO A 350 -11.43 -12.53 -10.38
C PRO A 350 -10.26 -13.34 -9.77
N TYR A 351 -9.04 -12.88 -9.96
CA TYR A 351 -7.83 -13.52 -9.42
C TYR A 351 -7.56 -13.21 -7.95
N ILE A 352 -8.31 -12.25 -7.36
CA ILE A 352 -8.13 -11.83 -5.97
C ILE A 352 -9.39 -12.13 -5.18
N ARG A 353 -9.35 -13.21 -4.39
CA ARG A 353 -10.46 -13.57 -3.50
C ARG A 353 -10.33 -12.86 -2.15
N HIS A 354 -10.62 -11.55 -2.13
CA HIS A 354 -10.49 -10.71 -0.94
C HIS A 354 -11.67 -10.92 0.02
N GLN A 355 -11.42 -11.55 1.17
CA GLN A 355 -12.44 -11.84 2.18
C GLN A 355 -12.84 -10.55 2.92
N LEU A 356 -14.14 -10.29 3.06
CA LEU A 356 -14.66 -9.10 3.76
C LEU A 356 -14.22 -9.06 5.21
N LEU A 357 -14.23 -10.19 5.91
CA LEU A 357 -13.78 -10.25 7.32
C LEU A 357 -12.30 -9.92 7.49
N SER A 358 -11.44 -10.21 6.51
CA SER A 358 -10.03 -9.81 6.59
C SER A 358 -9.84 -8.29 6.48
N ILE A 359 -10.78 -7.60 5.83
CA ILE A 359 -10.79 -6.14 5.73
C ILE A 359 -11.44 -5.49 6.96
N ALA A 360 -12.35 -6.19 7.63
CA ALA A 360 -13.17 -5.67 8.74
C ALA A 360 -12.38 -5.27 10.00
N LEU A 361 -11.12 -5.69 10.12
CA LEU A 361 -10.26 -5.42 11.28
C LEU A 361 -10.16 -3.93 11.59
N ASN A 362 -10.28 -3.54 12.87
CA ASN A 362 -10.19 -2.18 13.36
C ASN A 362 -11.16 -1.22 12.65
N GLY A 363 -12.42 -1.66 12.49
CA GLY A 363 -13.44 -0.96 11.72
C GLY A 363 -13.71 0.45 12.20
N MET A 364 -13.72 0.67 13.53
CA MET A 364 -13.97 1.99 14.12
C MET A 364 -12.88 2.99 13.77
N THR A 365 -11.61 2.61 13.90
CA THR A 365 -10.46 3.45 13.52
C THR A 365 -10.42 3.69 12.02
N LYS A 366 -10.73 2.68 11.20
CA LYS A 366 -10.81 2.82 9.75
C LYS A 366 -11.91 3.78 9.33
N TYR A 367 -13.08 3.70 9.95
CA TYR A 367 -14.16 4.66 9.65
C TYR A 367 -13.73 6.10 9.98
N ARG A 368 -13.17 6.31 11.18
CA ARG A 368 -12.68 7.63 11.59
C ARG A 368 -11.66 8.22 10.61
N THR A 369 -10.69 7.41 10.19
CA THR A 369 -9.56 7.92 9.38
C THR A 369 -9.83 7.96 7.88
N ARG A 370 -10.80 7.19 7.38
CA ARG A 370 -11.02 7.00 5.93
C ARG A 370 -12.33 7.57 5.41
N ILE A 371 -13.38 7.62 6.26
CA ILE A 371 -14.74 8.04 5.85
C ILE A 371 -15.19 9.31 6.55
N LEU A 372 -14.96 9.41 7.85
CA LEU A 372 -15.43 10.56 8.64
C LEU A 372 -14.99 11.93 8.08
N PRO A 373 -13.73 12.11 7.60
CA PRO A 373 -13.32 13.38 7.00
C PRO A 373 -14.20 13.78 5.81
N GLN A 374 -14.56 12.83 4.93
CA GLN A 374 -15.40 13.06 3.75
C GLN A 374 -16.87 13.35 4.15
N LEU A 375 -17.38 12.63 5.15
CA LEU A 375 -18.72 12.87 5.69
C LEU A 375 -18.84 14.32 6.22
N LEU A 376 -17.88 14.74 7.05
CA LEU A 376 -17.88 16.09 7.64
C LEU A 376 -17.67 17.17 6.58
N ALA A 377 -16.79 16.95 5.60
CA ALA A 377 -16.57 17.87 4.48
C ALA A 377 -17.83 18.00 3.62
N GLY A 378 -18.51 16.88 3.32
CA GLY A 378 -19.77 16.85 2.57
C GLY A 378 -20.88 17.62 3.28
N GLN A 379 -21.05 17.38 4.59
CA GLN A 379 -22.03 18.13 5.39
C GLN A 379 -21.71 19.64 5.42
N LYS A 380 -20.44 19.99 5.60
CA LYS A 380 -20.01 21.39 5.63
C LYS A 380 -20.26 22.11 4.29
N SER A 381 -20.04 21.43 3.18
CA SER A 381 -20.17 22.02 1.84
C SER A 381 -21.62 22.13 1.37
N SER A 382 -22.46 21.13 1.66
CA SER A 382 -23.85 21.04 1.18
C SER A 382 -24.91 21.43 2.22
N GLY A 383 -24.55 21.44 3.49
CA GLY A 383 -25.50 21.59 4.60
C GLY A 383 -26.32 20.32 4.87
N GLN A 384 -26.03 19.22 4.18
CA GLN A 384 -26.72 17.93 4.32
C GLN A 384 -25.74 16.81 4.62
N LEU A 385 -26.17 15.83 5.39
CA LEU A 385 -25.36 14.63 5.63
C LEU A 385 -25.25 13.78 4.37
N PRO A 386 -24.04 13.36 3.97
CA PRO A 386 -23.87 12.35 2.93
C PRO A 386 -24.56 11.06 3.33
N ALA A 387 -25.61 10.66 2.58
CA ALA A 387 -26.54 9.64 3.01
C ALA A 387 -25.88 8.26 3.12
N ARG A 388 -25.05 7.90 2.13
CA ARG A 388 -24.38 6.58 2.07
C ARG A 388 -23.25 6.47 3.08
N LEU A 389 -22.45 7.54 3.25
CA LEU A 389 -21.39 7.55 4.26
C LEU A 389 -21.98 7.50 5.68
N THR A 390 -23.12 8.16 5.91
CA THR A 390 -23.85 8.08 7.19
C THR A 390 -24.44 6.69 7.40
N PHE A 391 -25.04 6.08 6.37
CA PHE A 391 -25.54 4.71 6.43
C PHE A 391 -24.44 3.68 6.70
N ALA A 392 -23.25 3.88 6.11
CA ALA A 392 -22.09 3.04 6.39
C ALA A 392 -21.70 3.05 7.89
N LEU A 393 -21.89 4.17 8.60
CA LEU A 393 -21.69 4.25 10.04
C LEU A 393 -22.73 3.42 10.81
N ALA A 394 -23.99 3.53 10.43
CA ALA A 394 -25.07 2.70 11.01
C ALA A 394 -24.83 1.20 10.74
N ALA A 395 -24.41 0.86 9.52
CA ALA A 395 -24.05 -0.50 9.15
C ALA A 395 -22.84 -1.02 9.96
N LEU A 396 -21.84 -0.17 10.20
CA LEU A 396 -20.69 -0.51 11.04
C LEU A 396 -21.13 -0.76 12.49
N ILE A 397 -21.95 0.09 13.07
CA ILE A 397 -22.51 -0.11 14.42
C ILE A 397 -23.26 -1.45 14.49
N ALA A 398 -24.11 -1.75 13.50
CA ALA A 398 -24.83 -3.02 13.40
C ALA A 398 -23.88 -4.22 13.27
N PHE A 399 -22.76 -4.07 12.54
CA PHE A 399 -21.75 -5.12 12.36
C PHE A 399 -21.15 -5.59 13.69
N TYR A 400 -21.01 -4.70 14.68
CA TYR A 400 -20.52 -5.06 16.01
C TYR A 400 -21.52 -5.82 16.88
N ARG A 401 -22.72 -6.17 16.36
CA ARG A 401 -23.54 -7.21 16.98
C ARG A 401 -22.87 -8.58 16.92
N ALA A 402 -21.91 -8.74 16.00
CA ALA A 402 -21.16 -9.97 15.78
C ALA A 402 -22.03 -11.20 15.46
N GLU A 403 -23.19 -10.99 14.81
CA GLU A 403 -24.17 -12.02 14.47
C GLU A 403 -24.70 -11.81 13.05
N ARG A 404 -24.71 -12.89 12.24
CA ARG A 404 -25.27 -12.94 10.89
C ARG A 404 -26.08 -14.24 10.74
N ASN A 405 -27.36 -14.13 10.42
CA ASN A 405 -28.28 -15.26 10.26
C ASN A 405 -28.35 -16.20 11.45
N GLY A 406 -28.22 -15.67 12.68
CA GLY A 406 -28.25 -16.46 13.92
C GLY A 406 -26.92 -17.12 14.29
N GLU A 407 -25.87 -16.91 13.52
CA GLU A 407 -24.52 -17.39 13.79
C GLU A 407 -23.58 -16.25 14.17
N ASN A 408 -22.75 -16.47 15.18
CA ASN A 408 -21.76 -15.48 15.60
C ASN A 408 -20.54 -15.51 14.67
N TYR A 409 -19.99 -14.32 14.38
CA TYR A 409 -18.72 -14.18 13.69
C TYR A 409 -17.70 -13.36 14.51
N PRO A 410 -16.40 -13.58 14.29
CA PRO A 410 -15.38 -12.84 15.02
C PRO A 410 -15.31 -11.38 14.55
N VAL A 411 -15.34 -10.45 15.50
CA VAL A 411 -15.02 -9.03 15.28
C VAL A 411 -13.69 -8.75 15.98
N GLN A 412 -12.78 -8.10 15.28
CA GLN A 412 -11.46 -7.73 15.80
C GLN A 412 -11.29 -6.21 15.74
N ASP A 413 -11.14 -5.61 16.92
CA ASP A 413 -10.89 -4.18 17.09
C ASP A 413 -10.23 -3.96 18.47
N ASP A 414 -9.95 -2.72 18.83
CA ASP A 414 -9.46 -2.35 20.15
C ASP A 414 -10.38 -2.88 21.24
N ALA A 415 -9.81 -3.37 22.34
CA ALA A 415 -10.53 -3.93 23.48
C ALA A 415 -11.62 -2.99 24.00
N PHE A 416 -11.34 -1.68 24.01
CA PHE A 416 -12.32 -0.66 24.38
C PHE A 416 -13.62 -0.75 23.57
N TRP A 417 -13.51 -0.88 22.22
CA TRP A 417 -14.69 -0.95 21.37
C TRP A 417 -15.41 -2.28 21.49
N LEU A 418 -14.67 -3.39 21.62
CA LEU A 418 -15.26 -4.73 21.78
C LEU A 418 -16.08 -4.82 23.07
N GLU A 419 -15.53 -4.38 24.20
CA GLU A 419 -16.22 -4.35 25.49
C GLU A 419 -17.42 -3.41 25.48
N ARG A 420 -17.26 -2.22 24.90
CA ARG A 420 -18.33 -1.21 24.81
C ARG A 420 -19.51 -1.72 24.00
N TYR A 421 -19.27 -2.28 22.82
CA TYR A 421 -20.33 -2.82 21.97
C TYR A 421 -21.01 -4.04 22.61
N GLN A 422 -20.24 -4.91 23.26
CA GLN A 422 -20.81 -6.03 24.00
C GLN A 422 -21.85 -5.57 25.06
N GLN A 423 -21.49 -4.53 25.82
CA GLN A 423 -22.37 -3.94 26.81
C GLN A 423 -23.61 -3.26 26.20
N LEU A 424 -23.39 -2.39 25.21
CA LEU A 424 -24.46 -1.64 24.57
C LEU A 424 -25.47 -2.55 23.86
N TRP A 425 -25.00 -3.56 23.13
CA TRP A 425 -25.87 -4.51 22.45
C TRP A 425 -26.61 -5.45 23.43
N ALA A 426 -26.01 -5.80 24.58
CA ALA A 426 -26.70 -6.53 25.64
C ALA A 426 -27.82 -5.67 26.21
N GLN A 427 -27.57 -4.43 26.59
CA GLN A 427 -28.56 -3.50 27.10
C GLN A 427 -29.71 -3.23 26.11
N HIS A 428 -29.37 -3.11 24.83
CA HIS A 428 -30.36 -2.91 23.76
C HIS A 428 -31.25 -4.15 23.59
N ARG A 429 -30.69 -5.36 23.58
CA ARG A 429 -31.47 -6.62 23.53
C ARG A 429 -32.43 -6.79 24.72
N ASP A 430 -31.98 -6.36 25.89
CA ASP A 430 -32.76 -6.42 27.13
C ASP A 430 -33.78 -5.26 27.27
N ASN A 431 -33.90 -4.41 26.22
CA ASN A 431 -34.75 -3.21 26.21
C ASN A 431 -34.41 -2.19 27.30
N GLN A 432 -33.17 -2.17 27.78
CA GLN A 432 -32.69 -1.20 28.78
C GLN A 432 -32.35 0.14 28.16
N ILE A 433 -31.91 0.14 26.89
CA ILE A 433 -31.63 1.33 26.10
C ILE A 433 -32.32 1.23 24.73
N ALA A 434 -32.75 2.39 24.19
CA ALA A 434 -33.23 2.50 22.82
C ALA A 434 -32.06 2.59 21.82
N THR A 435 -32.35 2.34 20.54
CA THR A 435 -31.35 2.51 19.43
C THR A 435 -30.69 3.88 19.47
N ARG A 436 -31.44 4.95 19.72
CA ARG A 436 -30.92 6.32 19.83
C ARG A 436 -29.87 6.47 20.94
N GLU A 437 -30.10 5.84 22.10
CA GLU A 437 -29.16 5.90 23.22
C GLU A 437 -27.90 5.10 22.92
N LEU A 438 -28.02 3.97 22.24
CA LEU A 438 -26.88 3.20 21.75
C LEU A 438 -26.05 4.05 20.77
N VAL A 439 -26.68 4.64 19.76
CA VAL A 439 -26.01 5.51 18.78
C VAL A 439 -25.33 6.68 19.48
N HIS A 440 -26.03 7.38 20.37
CA HIS A 440 -25.47 8.49 21.13
C HIS A 440 -24.24 8.06 21.95
N ALA A 441 -24.29 6.89 22.60
CA ALA A 441 -23.18 6.35 23.39
C ALA A 441 -21.93 6.05 22.52
N VAL A 442 -22.12 5.65 21.26
CA VAL A 442 -21.01 5.43 20.31
C VAL A 442 -20.46 6.76 19.81
N LEU A 443 -21.31 7.69 19.40
CA LEU A 443 -20.91 8.95 18.77
C LEU A 443 -20.31 9.96 19.76
N SER A 444 -20.60 9.84 21.07
CA SER A 444 -20.07 10.70 22.13
C SER A 444 -18.64 10.38 22.58
N VAL A 445 -17.98 9.33 22.01
CA VAL A 445 -16.62 8.95 22.40
C VAL A 445 -15.59 9.91 21.79
N GLU A 446 -15.46 11.10 22.38
CA GLU A 446 -14.61 12.16 21.89
C GLU A 446 -13.13 11.75 21.77
N ALA A 447 -12.63 10.91 22.70
CA ALA A 447 -11.27 10.39 22.66
C ALA A 447 -10.99 9.55 21.39
N HIS A 448 -12.00 8.89 20.82
CA HIS A 448 -11.84 8.13 19.57
C HIS A 448 -12.07 9.02 18.34
N TRP A 449 -13.15 9.78 18.33
CA TRP A 449 -13.55 10.58 17.17
C TRP A 449 -12.77 11.90 17.03
N GLU A 450 -11.93 12.25 18.03
CA GLU A 450 -11.22 13.54 18.15
C GLU A 450 -12.16 14.75 18.24
N GLN A 451 -13.46 14.49 18.36
CA GLN A 451 -14.54 15.44 18.57
C GLN A 451 -15.80 14.71 19.06
N ASP A 452 -16.74 15.45 19.60
CA ASP A 452 -18.06 14.92 19.97
C ASP A 452 -18.98 14.90 18.74
N LEU A 453 -19.16 13.74 18.12
CA LEU A 453 -20.00 13.58 16.93
C LEU A 453 -21.50 13.77 17.21
N THR A 454 -21.92 13.76 18.47
CA THR A 454 -23.34 14.06 18.82
C THR A 454 -23.69 15.52 18.55
N LYS A 455 -22.68 16.39 18.40
CA LYS A 455 -22.83 17.81 18.06
C LYS A 455 -22.91 18.07 16.54
N VAL A 456 -22.68 17.05 15.73
CA VAL A 456 -22.85 17.17 14.26
C VAL A 456 -24.34 17.16 13.95
N ASP A 457 -24.81 18.23 13.32
CA ASP A 457 -26.23 18.44 13.09
C ASP A 457 -26.90 17.29 12.32
N GLY A 458 -27.96 16.74 12.90
CA GLY A 458 -28.75 15.64 12.35
C GLY A 458 -28.07 14.26 12.37
N LEU A 459 -26.78 14.13 12.74
CA LEU A 459 -26.03 12.86 12.60
C LEU A 459 -26.60 11.76 13.50
N VAL A 460 -26.87 12.05 14.79
CA VAL A 460 -27.46 11.07 15.73
C VAL A 460 -28.81 10.58 15.20
N ASP A 461 -29.64 11.50 14.71
CA ASP A 461 -30.97 11.17 14.22
C ASP A 461 -30.95 10.33 12.95
N GLN A 462 -30.04 10.65 12.01
CA GLN A 462 -29.91 9.89 10.76
C GLN A 462 -29.34 8.50 11.01
N VAL A 463 -28.25 8.38 11.77
CA VAL A 463 -27.65 7.09 12.11
C VAL A 463 -28.66 6.22 12.89
N THR A 464 -29.48 6.81 13.76
CA THR A 464 -30.53 6.07 14.47
C THR A 464 -31.57 5.52 13.50
N ARG A 465 -32.08 6.34 12.58
CA ARG A 465 -33.06 5.88 11.56
C ARG A 465 -32.52 4.77 10.69
N ASP A 466 -31.27 4.91 10.26
CA ASP A 466 -30.61 3.92 9.41
C ASP A 466 -30.38 2.61 10.17
N LEU A 467 -29.93 2.69 11.42
CA LEU A 467 -29.74 1.52 12.28
C LEU A 467 -31.07 0.81 12.57
N ASP A 468 -32.15 1.55 12.89
CA ASP A 468 -33.49 1.00 13.05
C ASP A 468 -33.96 0.28 11.77
N ALA A 469 -33.72 0.88 10.58
CA ALA A 469 -34.06 0.24 9.31
C ALA A 469 -33.29 -1.08 9.11
N ILE A 470 -32.01 -1.13 9.43
CA ILE A 470 -31.20 -2.34 9.38
C ILE A 470 -31.73 -3.41 10.33
N LEU A 471 -32.04 -3.03 11.56
CA LEU A 471 -32.52 -3.96 12.59
C LEU A 471 -33.91 -4.52 12.30
N LEU A 472 -34.81 -3.70 11.75
CA LEU A 472 -36.20 -4.05 11.50
C LEU A 472 -36.41 -4.76 10.14
N LYS A 473 -35.70 -4.35 9.10
CA LYS A 473 -35.95 -4.82 7.73
C LYS A 473 -34.85 -5.73 7.19
N GLY A 474 -33.72 -5.81 7.90
CA GLY A 474 -32.48 -6.44 7.42
C GLY A 474 -31.67 -5.56 6.48
N MET A 475 -30.38 -5.87 6.33
CA MET A 475 -29.43 -5.04 5.60
C MET A 475 -29.83 -4.83 4.13
N ARG A 476 -30.25 -5.88 3.40
CA ARG A 476 -30.62 -5.78 1.98
C ARG A 476 -31.77 -4.81 1.73
N ALA A 477 -32.79 -4.85 2.56
CA ALA A 477 -33.94 -3.95 2.41
C ALA A 477 -33.60 -2.52 2.87
N ALA A 478 -32.68 -2.38 3.82
CA ALA A 478 -32.27 -1.06 4.33
C ALA A 478 -31.32 -0.32 3.39
N VAL A 479 -30.45 -1.02 2.66
CA VAL A 479 -29.50 -0.38 1.71
C VAL A 479 -30.16 0.02 0.39
N LYS A 480 -31.19 -0.69 -0.03
CA LYS A 480 -31.83 -0.53 -1.35
C LYS A 480 -32.24 0.92 -1.70
N PRO A 481 -32.75 1.77 -0.78
CA PRO A 481 -33.07 3.17 -1.10
C PRO A 481 -31.86 4.06 -1.41
N LEU A 482 -30.65 3.56 -1.16
CA LEU A 482 -29.38 4.28 -1.30
C LEU A 482 -28.59 3.82 -2.57
N CYS A 483 -29.14 2.88 -3.31
CA CYS A 483 -28.54 2.30 -4.53
C CYS A 483 -28.74 3.20 -5.75
#